data_405fc75bc911c91678e24f0aa3ed7797
#
_entry.id   405fc75bc911c91678e24f0aa3ed7797
#
_cell.length_a   1.000
_cell.length_b   1.000
_cell.length_c   1.000
_cell.angle_alpha   90.00
_cell.angle_beta   90.00
_cell.angle_gamma   90.00
#
_symmetry.space_group_name_H-M   'P 1'
#
loop_
_entity.id
_entity.type
_entity.pdbx_description
1 polymer ?
#
loop_
_entity_poly.entity_id
_entity_poly.type
_entity_poly.pdbx_seq_one_letter_code
_entity_poly.pdbx_strand_id
1 'polypeptide(L)'
;EICACLVGSEMCIRDRHIKGFEAMGAMVEQSGGYVCADAPKGGLRGGHIYLDIVSVGATMNILLAAVLCSGMTIIENCAKEPHIVDLANFLNAMGAQISGAGTDVIKVRGVRALHGGSYSIIPDQIEAGTYMAAAAAVGGDVLIENVIPKHLDCITAKLREIGADITEYDDAIRVESAYRLHRANVKTMPYPGFPTDMQPQITVCLATAVGTSLVTEGVYDNRFRYTAELGRMGANIQVEGKTAIIDGVQSLHGCEVRACDLLSLIHI
;
A
#
# COMPACT_ATOMS: atom_id res chain seq x y z
N GLU A 1 14.11 -5.85 -23.70
CA GLU A 1 12.89 -6.63 -23.39
C GLU A 1 11.89 -5.76 -22.66
N ILE A 2 11.59 -4.71 -23.36
CA ILE A 2 10.64 -3.72 -22.94
C ILE A 2 9.36 -4.12 -23.61
N CYS A 3 8.41 -4.60 -23.09
CA CYS A 3 7.13 -4.75 -23.76
C CYS A 3 6.55 -6.13 -23.94
N ALA A 4 6.64 -6.92 -22.90
CA ALA A 4 5.54 -7.83 -22.68
C ALA A 4 4.27 -7.10 -22.20
N CYS A 5 4.36 -5.79 -21.93
CA CYS A 5 3.23 -4.95 -21.49
C CYS A 5 2.42 -4.32 -22.64
N LEU A 6 2.75 -4.58 -23.91
CA LEU A 6 2.10 -3.94 -25.05
C LEU A 6 0.99 -4.75 -25.71
N VAL A 7 0.65 -5.90 -25.17
CA VAL A 7 -0.47 -6.68 -25.70
C VAL A 7 -1.53 -6.84 -24.62
N GLY A 8 -2.45 -5.89 -24.58
CA GLY A 8 -3.72 -6.02 -23.87
C GLY A 8 -3.71 -5.51 -22.42
N SER A 9 -4.16 -4.29 -22.23
CA SER A 9 -4.90 -3.75 -21.08
C SER A 9 -4.23 -3.50 -19.73
N GLU A 10 -2.95 -3.72 -19.51
CA GLU A 10 -2.32 -3.29 -18.27
C GLU A 10 -1.30 -2.19 -18.53
N MET A 11 -1.68 -0.95 -18.25
CA MET A 11 -0.78 0.18 -18.22
C MET A 11 0.37 -0.14 -17.26
N CYS A 12 1.60 -0.16 -17.76
CA CYS A 12 2.78 -0.40 -16.95
C CYS A 12 2.79 0.54 -15.72
N ILE A 13 3.25 0.08 -14.56
CA ILE A 13 3.33 0.91 -13.34
C ILE A 13 4.05 2.24 -13.64
N ARG A 14 5.06 2.21 -14.50
CA ARG A 14 5.85 3.39 -14.91
C ARG A 14 5.02 4.38 -15.74
N ASP A 15 4.10 3.90 -16.56
CA ASP A 15 3.35 4.74 -17.51
C ASP A 15 2.49 5.78 -16.80
N ARG A 16 1.97 5.46 -15.62
CA ARG A 16 1.19 6.39 -14.78
C ARG A 16 2.04 7.58 -14.31
N HIS A 17 3.29 7.33 -13.94
CA HIS A 17 4.24 8.37 -13.55
C HIS A 17 4.61 9.22 -14.77
N ILE A 18 4.93 8.57 -15.89
CA ILE A 18 5.30 9.23 -17.15
C ILE A 18 4.17 10.14 -17.64
N LYS A 19 2.93 9.61 -17.70
CA LYS A 19 1.74 10.38 -18.05
C LYS A 19 1.60 11.66 -17.22
N GLY A 20 1.83 11.56 -15.91
CA GLY A 20 1.79 12.71 -15.01
C GLY A 20 2.86 13.77 -15.33
N PHE A 21 4.09 13.34 -15.54
CA PHE A 21 5.20 14.25 -15.89
C PHE A 21 5.02 14.89 -17.27
N GLU A 22 4.60 14.14 -18.27
CA GLU A 22 4.31 14.65 -19.62
C GLU A 22 3.17 15.67 -19.61
N ALA A 23 2.11 15.41 -18.81
CA ALA A 23 1.01 16.37 -18.63
C ALA A 23 1.47 17.70 -18.01
N MET A 24 2.57 17.68 -17.24
CA MET A 24 3.23 18.87 -16.71
C MET A 24 4.30 19.46 -17.65
N GLY A 25 4.45 18.88 -18.85
CA GLY A 25 5.34 19.36 -19.90
C GLY A 25 6.76 18.79 -19.87
N ALA A 26 7.02 17.73 -19.10
CA ALA A 26 8.29 17.01 -19.18
C ALA A 26 8.41 16.27 -20.53
N MET A 27 9.62 16.19 -21.05
CA MET A 27 9.98 15.28 -22.13
C MET A 27 10.51 13.99 -21.49
N VAL A 28 9.87 12.86 -21.80
CA VAL A 28 10.23 11.57 -21.20
C VAL A 28 10.72 10.62 -22.30
N GLU A 29 11.90 10.08 -22.12
CA GLU A 29 12.51 9.09 -23.00
C GLU A 29 12.86 7.82 -22.23
N GLN A 30 12.65 6.68 -22.87
CA GLN A 30 13.05 5.38 -22.32
C GLN A 30 14.17 4.82 -23.19
N SER A 31 15.36 4.68 -22.61
CA SER A 31 16.54 4.16 -23.31
C SER A 31 17.41 3.33 -22.37
N GLY A 32 17.90 2.18 -22.86
CA GLY A 32 18.83 1.33 -22.12
C GLY A 32 18.31 0.81 -20.77
N GLY A 33 16.98 0.70 -20.61
CA GLY A 33 16.36 0.28 -19.34
C GLY A 33 16.13 1.41 -18.33
N TYR A 34 16.52 2.63 -18.67
CA TYR A 34 16.32 3.85 -17.88
C TYR A 34 15.15 4.67 -18.39
N VAL A 35 14.54 5.42 -17.49
CA VAL A 35 13.58 6.47 -17.83
C VAL A 35 14.26 7.81 -17.55
N CYS A 36 14.44 8.60 -18.59
CA CYS A 36 14.98 9.96 -18.50
C CYS A 36 13.82 10.95 -18.65
N ALA A 37 13.72 11.91 -17.74
CA ALA A 37 12.69 12.95 -17.77
C ALA A 37 13.34 14.32 -17.66
N ASP A 38 13.18 15.13 -18.71
CA ASP A 38 13.74 16.47 -18.80
C ASP A 38 12.64 17.52 -18.69
N ALA A 39 12.84 18.48 -17.77
CA ALA A 39 11.96 19.62 -17.67
C ALA A 39 12.23 20.63 -18.80
N PRO A 40 11.20 21.26 -19.38
CA PRO A 40 11.38 22.28 -20.41
C PRO A 40 12.10 23.52 -19.86
N LYS A 41 12.67 24.33 -20.76
CA LYS A 41 13.23 25.64 -20.38
C LYS A 41 12.12 26.48 -19.72
N GLY A 42 12.31 26.80 -18.44
CA GLY A 42 11.30 27.49 -17.62
C GLY A 42 10.55 26.61 -16.61
N GLY A 43 10.92 25.33 -16.50
CA GLY A 43 10.39 24.38 -15.53
C GLY A 43 9.06 23.74 -15.95
N LEU A 44 8.59 22.85 -15.12
CA LEU A 44 7.29 22.18 -15.29
C LEU A 44 6.13 23.17 -15.09
N ARG A 45 5.01 22.89 -15.72
CA ARG A 45 3.79 23.72 -15.64
C ARG A 45 2.65 22.90 -15.04
N GLY A 46 1.80 23.55 -14.27
CA GLY A 46 0.59 22.93 -13.77
C GLY A 46 -0.30 22.44 -14.91
N GLY A 47 -1.00 21.34 -14.66
CA GLY A 47 -1.86 20.68 -15.63
C GLY A 47 -3.00 19.92 -14.97
N HIS A 48 -3.91 19.39 -15.79
CA HIS A 48 -4.97 18.51 -15.35
C HIS A 48 -4.58 17.06 -15.66
N ILE A 49 -4.48 16.22 -14.63
CA ILE A 49 -3.97 14.86 -14.71
C ILE A 49 -5.03 13.91 -14.17
N TYR A 50 -5.53 13.03 -15.03
CA TYR A 50 -6.43 11.95 -14.63
C TYR A 50 -5.63 10.64 -14.60
N LEU A 51 -5.63 9.96 -13.45
CA LEU A 51 -5.03 8.63 -13.31
C LEU A 51 -6.07 7.57 -13.66
N ASP A 52 -5.81 6.79 -14.72
CA ASP A 52 -6.74 5.75 -15.18
C ASP A 52 -6.96 4.66 -14.12
N ILE A 53 -5.95 4.44 -13.29
CA ILE A 53 -5.99 3.53 -12.15
C ILE A 53 -5.38 4.24 -10.95
N VAL A 54 -6.01 4.12 -9.79
CA VAL A 54 -5.47 4.63 -8.52
C VAL A 54 -4.06 4.07 -8.29
N SER A 55 -3.11 4.95 -8.06
CA SER A 55 -1.70 4.58 -7.83
C SER A 55 -1.07 5.48 -6.79
N VAL A 56 -0.65 4.90 -5.67
CA VAL A 56 0.05 5.60 -4.59
C VAL A 56 1.33 6.26 -5.11
N GLY A 57 2.21 5.48 -5.73
CA GLY A 57 3.49 6.00 -6.23
C GLY A 57 3.34 7.10 -7.28
N ALA A 58 2.40 6.97 -8.22
CA ALA A 58 2.14 8.01 -9.21
C ALA A 58 1.58 9.28 -8.55
N THR A 59 0.63 9.14 -7.62
CA THR A 59 0.07 10.27 -6.86
C THR A 59 1.18 11.02 -6.12
N MET A 60 2.07 10.31 -5.40
CA MET A 60 3.18 10.93 -4.68
C MET A 60 4.15 11.66 -5.60
N ASN A 61 4.60 11.01 -6.66
CA ASN A 61 5.60 11.61 -7.57
C ASN A 61 5.05 12.83 -8.32
N ILE A 62 3.78 12.76 -8.77
CA ILE A 62 3.13 13.90 -9.41
C ILE A 62 2.93 15.04 -8.40
N LEU A 63 2.51 14.73 -7.16
CA LEU A 63 2.34 15.70 -6.09
C LEU A 63 3.66 16.43 -5.80
N LEU A 64 4.75 15.69 -5.62
CA LEU A 64 6.09 16.25 -5.38
C LEU A 64 6.55 17.16 -6.52
N ALA A 65 6.36 16.74 -7.77
CA ALA A 65 6.71 17.56 -8.92
C ALA A 65 5.81 18.82 -9.03
N ALA A 66 4.52 18.69 -8.75
CA ALA A 66 3.53 19.76 -8.87
C ALA A 66 3.77 20.92 -7.91
N VAL A 67 4.36 20.67 -6.73
CA VAL A 67 4.61 21.71 -5.71
C VAL A 67 5.45 22.85 -6.22
N LEU A 68 6.42 22.60 -7.10
CA LEU A 68 7.32 23.62 -7.65
C LEU A 68 6.98 23.99 -9.11
N CYS A 69 5.90 23.48 -9.67
CA CYS A 69 5.44 23.86 -11.00
C CYS A 69 4.88 25.27 -11.05
N SER A 70 4.94 25.91 -12.21
CA SER A 70 4.20 27.16 -12.42
C SER A 70 2.72 26.88 -12.64
N GLY A 71 1.83 27.53 -11.87
CA GLY A 71 0.38 27.44 -12.06
C GLY A 71 -0.31 26.43 -11.13
N MET A 72 -1.43 25.90 -11.56
CA MET A 72 -2.28 24.96 -10.81
C MET A 72 -2.21 23.57 -11.44
N THR A 73 -1.96 22.55 -10.60
CA THR A 73 -2.10 21.15 -10.99
C THR A 73 -3.34 20.56 -10.30
N ILE A 74 -4.15 19.84 -11.06
CA ILE A 74 -5.29 19.07 -10.57
C ILE A 74 -5.02 17.61 -10.89
N ILE A 75 -5.00 16.78 -9.85
CA ILE A 75 -4.80 15.33 -9.96
C ILE A 75 -6.12 14.67 -9.60
N GLU A 76 -6.72 13.93 -10.53
CA GLU A 76 -7.97 13.20 -10.34
C GLU A 76 -7.74 11.69 -10.28
N ASN A 77 -8.64 10.99 -9.59
CA ASN A 77 -8.54 9.56 -9.27
C ASN A 77 -7.24 9.21 -8.56
N CYS A 78 -6.80 10.09 -7.64
CA CYS A 78 -5.59 9.90 -6.86
C CYS A 78 -5.79 8.93 -5.70
N ALA A 79 -4.67 8.45 -5.18
CA ALA A 79 -4.61 7.61 -3.99
C ALA A 79 -5.02 8.42 -2.75
N LYS A 80 -5.69 7.75 -1.79
CA LYS A 80 -6.30 8.37 -0.60
C LYS A 80 -5.66 7.90 0.71
N GLU A 81 -4.63 7.09 0.61
CA GLU A 81 -3.92 6.49 1.73
C GLU A 81 -3.46 7.55 2.74
N PRO A 82 -3.44 7.23 4.05
CA PRO A 82 -3.06 8.18 5.10
C PRO A 82 -1.71 8.86 4.86
N HIS A 83 -0.72 8.14 4.32
CA HIS A 83 0.59 8.71 4.02
C HIS A 83 0.59 9.69 2.83
N ILE A 84 -0.43 9.68 1.96
CA ILE A 84 -0.62 10.74 0.95
C ILE A 84 -1.07 12.04 1.64
N VAL A 85 -1.96 11.92 2.62
CA VAL A 85 -2.40 13.08 3.43
C VAL A 85 -1.22 13.62 4.25
N ASP A 86 -0.45 12.74 4.84
CA ASP A 86 0.74 13.09 5.63
C ASP A 86 1.79 13.81 4.77
N LEU A 87 2.09 13.29 3.57
CA LEU A 87 2.97 13.96 2.61
C LEU A 87 2.48 15.36 2.24
N ALA A 88 1.17 15.51 2.00
CA ALA A 88 0.59 16.81 1.68
C ALA A 88 0.70 17.79 2.86
N ASN A 89 0.48 17.33 4.09
CA ASN A 89 0.64 18.10 5.30
C ASN A 89 2.09 18.51 5.52
N PHE A 90 3.04 17.59 5.34
CA PHE A 90 4.45 17.85 5.40
C PHE A 90 4.88 18.94 4.41
N LEU A 91 4.49 18.83 3.15
CA LEU A 91 4.79 19.81 2.12
C LEU A 91 4.13 21.17 2.41
N ASN A 92 2.88 21.17 2.89
CA ASN A 92 2.21 22.41 3.31
C ASN A 92 2.92 23.08 4.50
N ALA A 93 3.44 22.30 5.45
CA ALA A 93 4.27 22.82 6.55
C ALA A 93 5.58 23.45 6.04
N MET A 94 6.04 23.07 4.85
CA MET A 94 7.21 23.66 4.17
C MET A 94 6.83 24.84 3.23
N GLY A 95 5.56 25.25 3.20
CA GLY A 95 5.08 26.38 2.40
C GLY A 95 4.43 26.01 1.06
N ALA A 96 4.16 24.74 0.80
CA ALA A 96 3.36 24.31 -0.36
C ALA A 96 1.89 24.74 -0.20
N GLN A 97 1.13 24.69 -1.29
CA GLN A 97 -0.29 24.97 -1.32
C GLN A 97 -1.06 23.77 -1.92
N ILE A 98 -1.31 22.77 -1.09
CA ILE A 98 -1.96 21.52 -1.45
C ILE A 98 -3.31 21.45 -0.73
N SER A 99 -4.35 21.04 -1.43
CA SER A 99 -5.69 20.78 -0.89
C SER A 99 -6.30 19.53 -1.51
N GLY A 100 -7.24 18.90 -0.78
CA GLY A 100 -7.97 17.72 -1.25
C GLY A 100 -7.23 16.38 -1.05
N ALA A 101 -6.06 16.34 -0.40
CA ALA A 101 -5.41 15.09 -0.03
C ALA A 101 -6.35 14.24 0.86
N GLY A 102 -6.40 12.93 0.60
CA GLY A 102 -7.37 12.00 1.23
C GLY A 102 -8.70 11.91 0.49
N THR A 103 -8.91 12.71 -0.56
CA THR A 103 -10.03 12.59 -1.50
C THR A 103 -9.56 12.08 -2.85
N ASP A 104 -10.45 11.89 -3.81
CA ASP A 104 -10.12 11.49 -5.16
C ASP A 104 -9.56 12.62 -6.04
N VAL A 105 -9.56 13.85 -5.55
CA VAL A 105 -9.05 15.03 -6.27
C VAL A 105 -8.10 15.83 -5.40
N ILE A 106 -6.84 15.92 -5.81
CA ILE A 106 -5.81 16.76 -5.18
C ILE A 106 -5.56 17.98 -6.07
N LYS A 107 -5.55 19.17 -5.45
CA LYS A 107 -5.22 20.43 -6.11
C LYS A 107 -3.94 20.99 -5.51
N VAL A 108 -2.99 21.32 -6.38
CA VAL A 108 -1.68 21.87 -6.00
C VAL A 108 -1.46 23.19 -6.72
N ARG A 109 -1.31 24.26 -5.96
CA ARG A 109 -0.84 25.53 -6.52
C ARG A 109 0.67 25.59 -6.33
N GLY A 110 1.41 25.59 -7.42
CA GLY A 110 2.86 25.63 -7.38
C GLY A 110 3.41 26.89 -6.71
N VAL A 111 4.50 26.72 -5.96
CA VAL A 111 5.21 27.80 -5.25
C VAL A 111 6.64 27.95 -5.80
N ARG A 112 7.26 29.09 -5.54
CA ARG A 112 8.63 29.37 -6.04
C ARG A 112 9.69 28.60 -5.28
N ALA A 113 9.48 28.35 -4.01
CA ALA A 113 10.41 27.64 -3.14
C ALA A 113 9.68 27.09 -1.91
N LEU A 114 10.21 26.03 -1.36
CA LEU A 114 9.85 25.50 -0.06
C LEU A 114 10.92 25.95 0.97
N HIS A 115 10.53 25.97 2.24
CA HIS A 115 11.46 26.21 3.35
C HIS A 115 11.59 24.94 4.21
N GLY A 116 12.64 24.86 5.01
CA GLY A 116 12.83 23.79 5.98
C GLY A 116 11.89 23.93 7.18
N GLY A 117 11.70 22.84 7.91
CA GLY A 117 10.87 22.78 9.11
C GLY A 117 11.07 21.50 9.89
N SER A 118 10.42 21.40 11.06
CA SER A 118 10.29 20.16 11.82
C SER A 118 8.91 19.59 11.57
N TYR A 119 8.84 18.26 11.38
CA TYR A 119 7.59 17.56 11.13
C TYR A 119 7.63 16.17 11.78
N SER A 120 6.53 15.77 12.39
CA SER A 120 6.39 14.41 12.94
C SER A 120 5.59 13.59 11.94
N ILE A 121 6.20 12.51 11.43
CA ILE A 121 5.56 11.57 10.52
C ILE A 121 4.50 10.77 11.27
N ILE A 122 3.41 10.42 10.61
CA ILE A 122 2.39 9.54 11.18
C ILE A 122 2.95 8.12 11.40
N PRO A 123 2.42 7.36 12.38
CA PRO A 123 2.74 5.94 12.55
C PRO A 123 2.40 5.12 11.31
N ASP A 124 3.23 4.11 11.02
CA ASP A 124 3.01 3.20 9.89
C ASP A 124 1.88 2.20 10.21
N GLN A 125 0.80 2.29 9.45
CA GLN A 125 -0.35 1.37 9.56
C GLN A 125 0.00 -0.09 9.20
N ILE A 126 0.99 -0.30 8.34
CA ILE A 126 1.38 -1.66 7.93
C ILE A 126 2.25 -2.31 9.01
N GLU A 127 3.15 -1.55 9.63
CA GLU A 127 3.91 -2.02 10.79
C GLU A 127 2.96 -2.39 11.93
N ALA A 128 2.05 -1.49 12.31
CA ALA A 128 1.05 -1.75 13.35
C ALA A 128 0.18 -2.98 13.01
N GLY A 129 -0.35 -3.04 11.79
CA GLY A 129 -1.16 -4.17 11.31
C GLY A 129 -0.38 -5.50 11.31
N THR A 130 0.92 -5.47 11.06
CA THR A 130 1.77 -6.66 11.10
C THR A 130 1.87 -7.20 12.53
N TYR A 131 2.08 -6.33 13.53
CA TYR A 131 2.07 -6.75 14.95
C TYR A 131 0.68 -7.22 15.40
N MET A 132 -0.40 -6.58 14.92
CA MET A 132 -1.77 -7.04 15.18
C MET A 132 -1.99 -8.46 14.63
N ALA A 133 -1.58 -8.70 13.38
CA ALA A 133 -1.67 -10.02 12.75
C ALA A 133 -0.82 -11.07 13.47
N ALA A 134 0.39 -10.72 13.88
CA ALA A 134 1.26 -11.60 14.65
C ALA A 134 0.63 -11.98 15.99
N ALA A 135 0.10 -11.02 16.76
CA ALA A 135 -0.59 -11.28 18.01
C ALA A 135 -1.82 -12.20 17.83
N ALA A 136 -2.61 -11.94 16.76
CA ALA A 136 -3.76 -12.77 16.43
C ALA A 136 -3.37 -14.20 16.05
N ALA A 137 -2.29 -14.38 15.27
CA ALA A 137 -1.86 -15.69 14.76
C ALA A 137 -1.24 -16.60 15.82
N VAL A 138 -0.43 -16.03 16.74
CA VAL A 138 0.28 -16.82 17.76
C VAL A 138 -0.49 -16.95 19.06
N GLY A 139 -1.53 -16.17 19.25
CA GLY A 139 -2.25 -16.02 20.51
C GLY A 139 -1.51 -15.11 21.50
N GLY A 140 -2.22 -14.64 22.48
CA GLY A 140 -1.68 -13.78 23.54
C GLY A 140 -2.45 -12.48 23.70
N ASP A 141 -1.82 -11.51 24.34
CA ASP A 141 -2.38 -10.22 24.71
C ASP A 141 -1.29 -9.17 24.46
N VAL A 142 -1.47 -8.34 23.43
CA VAL A 142 -0.46 -7.35 22.99
C VAL A 142 -1.13 -5.98 22.85
N LEU A 143 -0.55 -4.99 23.54
CA LEU A 143 -0.87 -3.58 23.35
C LEU A 143 0.11 -2.96 22.38
N ILE A 144 -0.40 -2.38 21.29
CA ILE A 144 0.36 -1.67 20.26
C ILE A 144 0.08 -0.19 20.46
N GLU A 145 1.10 0.55 20.88
CA GLU A 145 1.01 1.98 21.20
C GLU A 145 1.50 2.84 20.03
N ASN A 146 1.20 4.13 20.11
CA ASN A 146 1.58 5.14 19.10
C ASN A 146 1.08 4.75 17.71
N VAL A 147 -0.20 4.47 17.60
CA VAL A 147 -0.90 4.18 16.35
C VAL A 147 -2.08 5.13 16.15
N ILE A 148 -2.58 5.21 14.95
CA ILE A 148 -3.82 5.92 14.64
C ILE A 148 -4.88 4.84 14.30
N PRO A 149 -5.77 4.47 15.24
CA PRO A 149 -6.70 3.36 15.04
C PRO A 149 -7.54 3.51 13.77
N LYS A 150 -7.92 4.75 13.44
CA LYS A 150 -8.69 5.07 12.24
C LYS A 150 -8.01 4.66 10.93
N HIS A 151 -6.69 4.58 10.89
CA HIS A 151 -5.94 4.11 9.72
C HIS A 151 -5.95 2.57 9.61
N LEU A 152 -6.36 1.88 10.68
CA LEU A 152 -6.35 0.41 10.81
C LEU A 152 -7.74 -0.21 10.68
N ASP A 153 -8.80 0.59 10.43
CA ASP A 153 -10.21 0.14 10.43
C ASP A 153 -10.42 -1.16 9.65
N CYS A 154 -9.89 -1.25 8.43
CA CYS A 154 -10.08 -2.44 7.58
C CYS A 154 -9.30 -3.67 8.09
N ILE A 155 -8.13 -3.47 8.69
CA ILE A 155 -7.30 -4.52 9.28
C ILE A 155 -7.99 -5.03 10.55
N THR A 156 -8.39 -4.11 11.44
CA THR A 156 -9.13 -4.41 12.67
C THR A 156 -10.41 -5.19 12.38
N ALA A 157 -11.19 -4.72 11.38
CA ALA A 157 -12.42 -5.41 10.99
C ALA A 157 -12.17 -6.86 10.53
N LYS A 158 -11.10 -7.11 9.75
CA LYS A 158 -10.75 -8.46 9.31
C LYS A 158 -10.22 -9.35 10.42
N LEU A 159 -9.40 -8.82 11.31
CA LEU A 159 -8.89 -9.58 12.45
C LEU A 159 -10.02 -9.94 13.43
N ARG A 160 -10.99 -9.03 13.66
CA ARG A 160 -12.22 -9.35 14.42
C ARG A 160 -13.05 -10.43 13.73
N GLU A 161 -13.21 -10.36 12.40
CA GLU A 161 -13.96 -11.35 11.62
C GLU A 161 -13.38 -12.76 11.77
N ILE A 162 -12.06 -12.89 11.85
CA ILE A 162 -11.39 -14.19 12.05
C ILE A 162 -11.30 -14.62 13.51
N GLY A 163 -11.78 -13.81 14.46
CA GLY A 163 -11.95 -14.19 15.86
C GLY A 163 -10.93 -13.62 16.83
N ALA A 164 -10.15 -12.61 16.45
CA ALA A 164 -9.34 -11.85 17.40
C ALA A 164 -10.20 -10.84 18.16
N ASP A 165 -9.98 -10.68 19.46
CA ASP A 165 -10.56 -9.62 20.25
C ASP A 165 -9.69 -8.37 20.15
N ILE A 166 -10.30 -7.24 19.75
CA ILE A 166 -9.55 -6.00 19.52
C ILE A 166 -10.24 -4.86 20.24
N THR A 167 -9.49 -4.21 21.13
CA THR A 167 -9.91 -2.99 21.82
C THR A 167 -9.12 -1.81 21.29
N GLU A 168 -9.84 -0.78 20.83
CA GLU A 168 -9.26 0.46 20.33
C GLU A 168 -9.25 1.53 21.42
N TYR A 169 -8.13 2.24 21.58
CA TYR A 169 -7.95 3.41 22.41
C TYR A 169 -7.66 4.62 21.52
N ASP A 170 -7.40 5.80 22.08
CA ASP A 170 -7.17 7.01 21.31
C ASP A 170 -5.91 6.91 20.42
N ASP A 171 -4.83 6.32 20.94
CA ASP A 171 -3.52 6.19 20.27
C ASP A 171 -2.91 4.80 20.39
N ALA A 172 -3.72 3.79 20.76
CA ALA A 172 -3.27 2.41 20.95
C ALA A 172 -4.34 1.41 20.50
N ILE A 173 -3.92 0.19 20.19
CA ILE A 173 -4.79 -0.96 19.92
C ILE A 173 -4.30 -2.16 20.71
N ARG A 174 -5.18 -2.79 21.46
CA ARG A 174 -4.94 -4.07 22.14
C ARG A 174 -5.53 -5.19 21.32
N VAL A 175 -4.73 -6.21 21.08
CA VAL A 175 -5.14 -7.44 20.39
C VAL A 175 -5.01 -8.62 21.35
N GLU A 176 -6.12 -9.31 21.56
CA GLU A 176 -6.18 -10.52 22.38
C GLU A 176 -6.65 -11.69 21.51
N SER A 177 -5.97 -12.81 21.58
CA SER A 177 -6.36 -14.02 20.88
C SER A 177 -6.09 -15.24 21.77
N ALA A 178 -7.15 -15.91 22.17
CA ALA A 178 -7.09 -17.07 23.06
C ALA A 178 -7.35 -18.38 22.32
N TYR A 179 -7.94 -18.34 21.14
CA TYR A 179 -8.43 -19.50 20.40
C TYR A 179 -7.91 -19.50 18.96
N ARG A 180 -8.03 -20.67 18.33
CA ARG A 180 -7.71 -20.80 16.91
C ARG A 180 -8.64 -19.92 16.07
N LEU A 181 -8.06 -19.17 15.16
CA LEU A 181 -8.76 -18.25 14.28
C LEU A 181 -9.74 -18.98 13.35
N HIS A 182 -10.71 -18.26 12.83
CA HIS A 182 -11.70 -18.75 11.87
C HIS A 182 -11.36 -18.31 10.45
N ARG A 183 -11.94 -19.02 9.46
CA ARG A 183 -11.82 -18.66 8.06
C ARG A 183 -12.43 -17.29 7.76
N ALA A 184 -11.88 -16.59 6.79
CA ALA A 184 -12.48 -15.39 6.19
C ALA A 184 -12.09 -15.26 4.72
N ASN A 185 -12.85 -14.44 3.99
CA ASN A 185 -12.50 -14.03 2.64
C ASN A 185 -11.96 -12.61 2.66
N VAL A 186 -10.79 -12.42 2.05
CA VAL A 186 -10.11 -11.13 2.00
C VAL A 186 -9.89 -10.75 0.54
N LYS A 187 -10.19 -9.49 0.21
CA LYS A 187 -9.84 -8.90 -1.08
C LYS A 187 -9.04 -7.65 -0.85
N THR A 188 -7.83 -7.58 -1.42
CA THR A 188 -7.04 -6.35 -1.37
C THR A 188 -7.61 -5.30 -2.31
N MET A 189 -7.64 -4.06 -1.85
CA MET A 189 -8.18 -2.93 -2.59
C MET A 189 -7.44 -1.64 -2.18
N PRO A 190 -7.43 -0.59 -3.04
CA PRO A 190 -6.99 0.72 -2.62
C PRO A 190 -7.72 1.21 -1.35
N TYR A 191 -7.06 2.06 -0.58
CA TYR A 191 -7.61 2.63 0.65
C TYR A 191 -9.00 3.29 0.41
N PRO A 192 -9.99 3.09 1.28
CA PRO A 192 -9.93 2.45 2.61
C PRO A 192 -10.16 0.93 2.62
N GLY A 193 -9.96 0.23 1.51
CA GLY A 193 -10.04 -1.23 1.46
C GLY A 193 -8.84 -1.90 2.15
N PHE A 194 -8.86 -3.25 2.19
CA PHE A 194 -7.79 -4.02 2.81
C PHE A 194 -6.49 -3.85 2.02
N PRO A 195 -5.39 -3.37 2.64
CA PRO A 195 -4.18 -3.03 1.91
C PRO A 195 -3.45 -4.28 1.40
N THR A 196 -2.96 -4.19 0.15
CA THR A 196 -2.16 -5.25 -0.46
C THR A 196 -0.90 -5.58 0.36
N ASP A 197 -0.37 -4.60 1.12
CA ASP A 197 0.80 -4.78 1.97
C ASP A 197 0.53 -5.60 3.24
N MET A 198 -0.73 -5.81 3.59
CA MET A 198 -1.16 -6.72 4.64
C MET A 198 -1.59 -8.10 4.14
N GLN A 199 -1.55 -8.33 2.82
CA GLN A 199 -1.97 -9.58 2.21
C GLN A 199 -1.13 -10.79 2.68
N PRO A 200 0.21 -10.73 2.77
CA PRO A 200 1.00 -11.84 3.30
C PRO A 200 0.69 -12.15 4.77
N GLN A 201 0.57 -11.12 5.62
CA GLN A 201 0.33 -11.29 7.06
C GLN A 201 -1.03 -11.94 7.34
N ILE A 202 -2.09 -11.49 6.67
CA ILE A 202 -3.41 -12.12 6.85
C ILE A 202 -3.43 -13.55 6.28
N THR A 203 -2.68 -13.83 5.22
CA THR A 203 -2.54 -15.18 4.67
C THR A 203 -1.92 -16.14 5.69
N VAL A 204 -0.91 -15.69 6.45
CA VAL A 204 -0.32 -16.48 7.55
C VAL A 204 -1.36 -16.78 8.63
N CYS A 205 -2.16 -15.79 9.05
CA CYS A 205 -3.25 -16.01 10.01
C CYS A 205 -4.25 -17.06 9.49
N LEU A 206 -4.63 -16.96 8.21
CA LEU A 206 -5.59 -17.87 7.59
C LEU A 206 -5.02 -19.26 7.33
N ALA A 207 -3.70 -19.40 7.17
CA ALA A 207 -3.04 -20.68 6.97
C ALA A 207 -3.20 -21.63 8.17
N THR A 208 -3.43 -21.09 9.38
CA THR A 208 -3.70 -21.88 10.58
C THR A 208 -5.15 -21.75 11.09
N ALA A 209 -6.01 -21.03 10.41
CA ALA A 209 -7.41 -20.84 10.76
C ALA A 209 -8.25 -22.10 10.51
N VAL A 210 -9.43 -22.18 11.13
CA VAL A 210 -10.37 -23.30 10.90
C VAL A 210 -11.17 -23.08 9.62
N GLY A 211 -11.05 -23.99 8.66
CA GLY A 211 -11.81 -23.99 7.41
C GLY A 211 -11.05 -23.40 6.22
N THR A 212 -11.74 -23.21 5.11
CA THR A 212 -11.17 -22.73 3.84
C THR A 212 -11.40 -21.24 3.68
N SER A 213 -10.35 -20.49 3.40
CA SER A 213 -10.35 -19.04 3.17
C SER A 213 -9.95 -18.70 1.73
N LEU A 214 -10.41 -17.56 1.25
CA LEU A 214 -10.02 -17.02 -0.05
C LEU A 214 -9.33 -15.66 0.16
N VAL A 215 -8.14 -15.51 -0.42
CA VAL A 215 -7.44 -14.22 -0.49
C VAL A 215 -7.31 -13.82 -1.95
N THR A 216 -7.98 -12.73 -2.34
CA THR A 216 -7.95 -12.24 -3.72
C THR A 216 -7.12 -10.95 -3.79
N GLU A 217 -6.09 -10.94 -4.62
CA GLU A 217 -5.26 -9.76 -4.86
C GLU A 217 -5.88 -8.87 -5.95
N GLY A 218 -6.26 -7.66 -5.57
CA GLY A 218 -6.92 -6.70 -6.46
C GLY A 218 -6.06 -5.52 -6.89
N VAL A 219 -4.84 -5.39 -6.35
CA VAL A 219 -3.99 -4.22 -6.56
C VAL A 219 -2.71 -4.57 -7.32
N TYR A 220 -2.06 -5.68 -6.94
CA TYR A 220 -0.73 -6.02 -7.44
C TYR A 220 -0.73 -7.37 -8.16
N ASP A 221 -0.06 -7.47 -9.30
CA ASP A 221 0.05 -8.75 -10.01
C ASP A 221 1.15 -9.64 -9.42
N ASN A 222 0.95 -10.97 -9.49
CA ASN A 222 1.93 -11.98 -9.06
C ASN A 222 2.43 -11.84 -7.62
N ARG A 223 1.59 -11.40 -6.69
CA ARG A 223 2.00 -11.16 -5.29
C ARG A 223 1.92 -12.41 -4.38
N PHE A 224 1.64 -13.59 -4.92
CA PHE A 224 1.54 -14.83 -4.13
C PHE A 224 2.81 -15.68 -4.11
N ARG A 225 3.98 -15.14 -4.46
CA ARG A 225 5.24 -15.92 -4.49
C ARG A 225 5.62 -16.51 -3.14
N TYR A 226 5.34 -15.82 -2.04
CA TYR A 226 5.62 -16.28 -0.68
C TYR A 226 4.81 -17.50 -0.27
N THR A 227 3.69 -17.82 -0.94
CA THR A 227 2.87 -18.99 -0.60
C THR A 227 3.60 -20.30 -0.82
N ALA A 228 4.55 -20.34 -1.74
CA ALA A 228 5.42 -21.51 -1.94
C ALA A 228 6.30 -21.75 -0.70
N GLU A 229 6.79 -20.69 -0.05
CA GLU A 229 7.58 -20.80 1.18
C GLU A 229 6.70 -21.22 2.36
N LEU A 230 5.46 -20.71 2.46
CA LEU A 230 4.49 -21.20 3.44
C LEU A 230 4.12 -22.67 3.21
N GLY A 231 4.03 -23.12 1.96
CA GLY A 231 3.85 -24.54 1.61
C GLY A 231 4.98 -25.42 2.12
N ARG A 232 6.24 -24.93 2.09
CA ARG A 232 7.39 -25.62 2.71
C ARG A 232 7.28 -25.74 4.23
N MET A 233 6.58 -24.80 4.88
CA MET A 233 6.26 -24.86 6.30
C MET A 233 5.03 -25.72 6.60
N GLY A 234 4.41 -26.34 5.59
CA GLY A 234 3.26 -27.22 5.75
C GLY A 234 1.89 -26.55 5.56
N ALA A 235 1.84 -25.30 5.10
CA ALA A 235 0.57 -24.67 4.75
C ALA A 235 -0.06 -25.31 3.51
N ASN A 236 -1.39 -25.43 3.48
CA ASN A 236 -2.14 -25.91 2.33
C ASN A 236 -2.74 -24.71 1.57
N ILE A 237 -2.03 -24.27 0.54
CA ILE A 237 -2.40 -23.07 -0.23
C ILE A 237 -2.32 -23.40 -1.72
N GLN A 238 -3.41 -23.14 -2.44
CA GLN A 238 -3.46 -23.20 -3.90
C GLN A 238 -3.69 -21.81 -4.47
N VAL A 239 -2.92 -21.43 -5.48
CA VAL A 239 -3.06 -20.12 -6.14
C VAL A 239 -3.64 -20.31 -7.53
N GLU A 240 -4.76 -19.67 -7.79
CA GLU A 240 -5.44 -19.65 -9.08
C GLU A 240 -5.58 -18.19 -9.55
N GLY A 241 -4.78 -17.80 -10.52
CA GLY A 241 -4.74 -16.42 -11.02
C GLY A 241 -4.44 -15.42 -9.92
N LYS A 242 -5.42 -14.58 -9.58
CA LYS A 242 -5.31 -13.54 -8.54
C LYS A 242 -5.91 -13.97 -7.19
N THR A 243 -6.20 -15.27 -6.99
CA THR A 243 -6.80 -15.75 -5.75
C THR A 243 -6.01 -16.90 -5.16
N ALA A 244 -5.71 -16.83 -3.88
CA ALA A 244 -5.19 -17.93 -3.08
C ALA A 244 -6.35 -18.60 -2.32
N ILE A 245 -6.46 -19.91 -2.46
CA ILE A 245 -7.37 -20.78 -1.70
C ILE A 245 -6.53 -21.39 -0.57
N ILE A 246 -6.93 -21.15 0.67
CA ILE A 246 -6.17 -21.50 1.85
C ILE A 246 -7.00 -22.44 2.71
N ASP A 247 -6.59 -23.70 2.79
CA ASP A 247 -7.16 -24.66 3.74
C ASP A 247 -6.33 -24.66 5.01
N GLY A 248 -6.93 -24.17 6.11
CA GLY A 248 -6.21 -23.96 7.34
C GLY A 248 -5.73 -25.27 7.99
N VAL A 249 -4.43 -25.37 8.23
CA VAL A 249 -3.78 -26.51 8.89
C VAL A 249 -3.73 -26.29 10.41
N GLN A 250 -3.47 -27.34 11.18
CA GLN A 250 -3.44 -27.23 12.63
C GLN A 250 -2.21 -26.47 13.14
N SER A 251 -1.08 -26.63 12.49
CA SER A 251 0.17 -25.96 12.82
C SER A 251 1.10 -25.93 11.60
N LEU A 252 1.95 -24.92 11.55
CA LEU A 252 3.08 -24.86 10.65
C LEU A 252 4.32 -25.41 11.35
N HIS A 253 5.30 -25.88 10.58
CA HIS A 253 6.58 -26.34 11.10
C HIS A 253 7.73 -25.44 10.60
N GLY A 254 8.79 -25.34 11.39
CA GLY A 254 9.97 -24.55 11.02
C GLY A 254 10.73 -25.18 9.87
N CYS A 255 11.14 -24.37 8.92
CA CYS A 255 12.08 -24.74 7.86
C CYS A 255 12.86 -23.51 7.38
N GLU A 256 13.87 -23.71 6.57
CA GLU A 256 14.58 -22.63 5.90
C GLU A 256 13.67 -22.05 4.80
N VAL A 257 13.38 -20.75 4.87
CA VAL A 257 12.55 -20.02 3.92
C VAL A 257 13.32 -18.87 3.29
N ARG A 258 12.88 -18.46 2.09
CA ARG A 258 13.46 -17.31 1.39
C ARG A 258 12.50 -16.13 1.43
N ALA A 259 13.01 -14.95 1.77
CA ALA A 259 12.29 -13.70 1.63
C ALA A 259 12.10 -13.40 0.14
N CYS A 260 10.89 -13.60 -0.38
CA CYS A 260 10.57 -13.46 -1.81
C CYS A 260 9.44 -12.43 -2.08
N ASP A 261 8.82 -11.88 -1.04
CA ASP A 261 7.90 -10.77 -1.15
C ASP A 261 8.65 -9.43 -1.14
N LEU A 262 8.06 -8.42 -1.81
CA LEU A 262 8.65 -7.09 -1.92
C LEU A 262 8.98 -6.48 -0.55
N LEU A 263 8.09 -6.63 0.44
CA LEU A 263 8.26 -6.06 1.78
C LEU A 263 9.27 -6.86 2.61
N SER A 264 9.44 -8.16 2.36
CA SER A 264 10.43 -8.99 3.03
C SER A 264 11.87 -8.54 2.74
N LEU A 265 12.10 -7.89 1.59
CA LEU A 265 13.43 -7.41 1.17
C LEU A 265 13.82 -6.08 1.84
N ILE A 266 12.90 -5.38 2.48
CA ILE A 266 13.17 -4.10 3.15
C ILE A 266 13.87 -4.31 4.50
N HIS A 267 13.71 -5.48 5.10
CA HIS A 267 14.21 -5.80 6.43
C HIS A 267 15.50 -6.64 6.44
N ILE A 268 16.18 -6.76 5.29
CA ILE A 268 17.46 -7.47 5.18
C ILE A 268 18.62 -6.50 5.17
#